data_748cbba59c62f7616c8bf12a33c415c5
#
_entry.id   748cbba59c62f7616c8bf12a33c415c5
#
_cell.length_a   1.000
_cell.length_b   1.000
_cell.length_c   1.000
_cell.angle_alpha   90.00
_cell.angle_beta   90.00
_cell.angle_gamma   90.00
#
_symmetry.space_group_name_H-M   'P 1'
#
loop_
_entity.id
_entity.type
_entity.pdbx_description
1 polymer ?
#
loop_
_entity_poly.entity_id
_entity_poly.type
_entity_poly.pdbx_seq_one_letter_code
_entity_poly.pdbx_strand_id
1 'polypeptide(L)'
;MMKKITIVIGILLLSGCNSAPPPNKKVVIKLGEPPSTSNTQKKKTTPPASSVKITPYEQKEIKRQKVPVVVPEQKVQQKFNDGSQLPAFRTLMQKTQVAYKQQQLAEAERYALQAQRIAPQATETYLYLALIADQRKQYANAEALARRGLSYAQSNSMKKQLWFIVLRASEARNHPVKAQEAKKAIQAL
;
A
#
# COMPACT_ATOMS: atom_id res chain seq x y z
N MET A 1 -21.56 58.42 20.93
CA MET A 1 -22.73 57.55 20.85
C MET A 1 -22.24 56.08 20.83
N MET A 2 -22.31 55.42 21.98
CA MET A 2 -21.85 54.04 22.15
C MET A 2 -23.00 53.08 21.81
N LYS A 3 -22.88 52.25 20.76
CA LYS A 3 -23.83 51.18 20.47
C LYS A 3 -23.44 49.93 21.24
N LYS A 4 -24.26 49.56 22.21
CA LYS A 4 -24.15 48.34 23.00
C LYS A 4 -24.53 47.15 22.12
N ILE A 5 -23.57 46.27 21.80
CA ILE A 5 -23.84 45.02 21.12
C ILE A 5 -24.16 43.98 22.19
N THR A 6 -25.42 43.56 22.23
CA THR A 6 -25.91 42.51 23.11
C THR A 6 -25.57 41.14 22.47
N ILE A 7 -24.69 40.39 23.10
CA ILE A 7 -24.35 39.03 22.71
C ILE A 7 -25.40 38.11 23.31
N VAL A 8 -26.24 37.52 22.47
CA VAL A 8 -27.16 36.43 22.85
C VAL A 8 -26.41 35.11 22.74
N ILE A 9 -26.06 34.52 23.88
CA ILE A 9 -25.48 33.20 23.97
C ILE A 9 -26.61 32.17 23.92
N GLY A 10 -26.82 31.57 22.75
CA GLY A 10 -27.73 30.45 22.59
C GLY A 10 -27.02 29.14 23.01
N ILE A 11 -27.43 28.58 24.13
CA ILE A 11 -26.99 27.25 24.59
C ILE A 11 -27.78 26.21 23.81
N LEU A 12 -27.16 25.59 22.80
CA LEU A 12 -27.68 24.39 22.10
C LEU A 12 -27.30 23.17 22.90
N LEU A 13 -28.31 22.53 23.51
CA LEU A 13 -28.17 21.21 24.13
C LEU A 13 -27.93 20.15 23.05
N LEU A 14 -26.71 19.64 22.96
CA LEU A 14 -26.33 18.49 22.14
C LEU A 14 -26.75 17.21 22.87
N SER A 15 -27.88 16.64 22.48
CA SER A 15 -28.25 15.28 22.82
C SER A 15 -27.31 14.32 22.06
N GLY A 16 -26.29 13.82 22.74
CA GLY A 16 -25.38 12.83 22.23
C GLY A 16 -26.07 11.47 22.07
N CYS A 17 -26.20 10.99 20.84
CA CYS A 17 -26.49 9.58 20.57
C CYS A 17 -25.23 8.76 20.87
N ASN A 18 -25.23 8.10 22.02
CA ASN A 18 -24.20 7.13 22.41
C ASN A 18 -24.43 5.81 21.68
N SER A 19 -23.89 5.66 20.48
CA SER A 19 -23.85 4.37 19.77
C SER A 19 -22.66 3.56 20.30
N ALA A 20 -22.93 2.69 21.26
CA ALA A 20 -21.95 1.70 21.71
C ALA A 20 -21.62 0.71 20.56
N PRO A 21 -20.33 0.40 20.31
CA PRO A 21 -19.96 -0.60 19.33
C PRO A 21 -20.40 -2.00 19.82
N PRO A 22 -20.84 -2.91 18.92
CA PRO A 22 -21.24 -4.25 19.29
C PRO A 22 -20.03 -5.02 19.85
N PRO A 23 -20.24 -5.94 20.83
CA PRO A 23 -19.16 -6.69 21.43
C PRO A 23 -18.52 -7.60 20.39
N ASN A 24 -17.20 -7.47 20.23
CA ASN A 24 -16.35 -8.35 19.43
C ASN A 24 -16.55 -9.80 19.89
N LYS A 25 -17.28 -10.59 19.12
CA LYS A 25 -17.22 -12.05 19.24
C LYS A 25 -15.81 -12.49 18.87
N LYS A 26 -15.03 -12.86 19.88
CA LYS A 26 -13.78 -13.59 19.69
C LYS A 26 -14.10 -14.89 18.95
N VAL A 27 -13.82 -14.93 17.66
CA VAL A 27 -13.76 -16.18 16.91
C VAL A 27 -12.50 -16.88 17.37
N VAL A 28 -12.65 -17.86 18.26
CA VAL A 28 -11.57 -18.77 18.63
C VAL A 28 -11.37 -19.70 17.45
N ILE A 29 -10.39 -19.40 16.60
CA ILE A 29 -9.88 -20.35 15.62
C ILE A 29 -9.12 -21.39 16.41
N LYS A 30 -9.74 -22.58 16.62
CA LYS A 30 -9.01 -23.76 17.07
C LYS A 30 -8.00 -24.12 15.99
N LEU A 31 -6.72 -23.81 16.24
CA LEU A 31 -5.62 -24.45 15.54
C LEU A 31 -5.72 -25.94 15.84
N GLY A 32 -5.89 -26.74 14.79
CA GLY A 32 -5.83 -28.19 14.90
C GLY A 32 -4.45 -28.60 15.41
N GLU A 33 -4.44 -29.28 16.54
CA GLU A 33 -3.25 -29.96 17.07
C GLU A 33 -2.81 -31.05 16.10
N PRO A 34 -1.50 -31.25 15.90
CA PRO A 34 -0.99 -32.40 15.18
C PRO A 34 -1.26 -33.69 16.01
N PRO A 35 -1.58 -34.82 15.35
CA PRO A 35 -1.87 -36.04 16.07
C PRO A 35 -0.65 -36.55 16.81
N SER A 36 -0.77 -36.58 18.13
CA SER A 36 0.16 -37.23 19.03
C SER A 36 0.20 -38.73 18.75
N THR A 37 1.37 -39.24 18.42
CA THR A 37 1.67 -40.66 18.39
C THR A 37 1.60 -41.21 19.81
N SER A 38 0.51 -41.87 20.18
CA SER A 38 0.44 -42.68 21.36
C SER A 38 0.90 -44.10 21.04
N ASN A 39 2.01 -44.45 21.65
CA ASN A 39 2.49 -45.81 21.88
C ASN A 39 1.38 -46.68 22.49
N THR A 40 1.04 -47.81 21.85
CA THR A 40 0.49 -48.94 22.65
C THR A 40 0.76 -50.25 21.94
N GLN A 41 1.61 -51.02 22.64
CA GLN A 41 1.63 -52.47 22.85
C GLN A 41 1.82 -53.42 21.67
N LYS A 42 3.03 -54.03 21.75
CA LYS A 42 3.38 -55.42 21.49
C LYS A 42 2.18 -56.37 21.39
N LYS A 43 1.95 -56.89 20.18
CA LYS A 43 1.45 -58.26 20.02
C LYS A 43 2.36 -59.02 19.10
N LYS A 44 3.08 -59.98 19.70
CA LYS A 44 4.01 -60.92 19.09
C LYS A 44 3.18 -61.93 18.30
N THR A 45 3.20 -61.84 16.97
CA THR A 45 2.79 -62.93 16.09
C THR A 45 3.86 -63.13 15.03
N THR A 46 4.42 -64.28 15.06
CA THR A 46 5.42 -64.85 14.16
C THR A 46 4.96 -64.82 12.73
N PRO A 47 5.73 -64.32 11.76
CA PRO A 47 5.35 -64.40 10.34
C PRO A 47 5.79 -65.77 9.77
N PRO A 48 5.01 -66.35 8.86
CA PRO A 48 5.48 -67.47 8.07
C PRO A 48 6.57 -67.02 7.11
N ALA A 49 7.62 -67.77 7.05
CA ALA A 49 8.74 -67.60 6.13
C ALA A 49 8.25 -67.71 4.67
N SER A 50 8.12 -66.57 4.02
CA SER A 50 8.04 -66.50 2.58
C SER A 50 9.30 -65.79 2.11
N SER A 51 10.20 -66.57 1.49
CA SER A 51 11.48 -66.11 0.96
C SER A 51 11.24 -65.21 -0.25
N VAL A 52 11.12 -63.92 -0.03
CA VAL A 52 11.19 -62.95 -1.12
C VAL A 52 12.66 -62.82 -1.54
N LYS A 53 13.01 -63.36 -2.70
CA LYS A 53 14.29 -63.08 -3.34
C LYS A 53 14.33 -61.62 -3.73
N ILE A 54 15.04 -60.79 -2.96
CA ILE A 54 15.35 -59.41 -3.33
C ILE A 54 16.48 -59.49 -4.36
N THR A 55 16.15 -59.34 -5.65
CA THR A 55 17.16 -59.08 -6.68
C THR A 55 17.65 -57.65 -6.50
N PRO A 56 18.96 -57.40 -6.36
CA PRO A 56 19.48 -56.03 -6.31
C PRO A 56 19.19 -55.36 -7.65
N TYR A 57 18.41 -54.30 -7.62
CA TYR A 57 18.22 -53.48 -8.80
C TYR A 57 19.43 -52.55 -8.92
N GLU A 58 20.34 -52.87 -9.82
CA GLU A 58 21.42 -51.95 -10.18
C GLU A 58 20.83 -50.73 -10.85
N GLN A 59 20.64 -49.67 -10.07
CA GLN A 59 20.35 -48.35 -10.62
C GLN A 59 21.61 -47.83 -11.30
N LYS A 60 21.59 -47.75 -12.63
CA LYS A 60 22.61 -47.03 -13.38
C LYS A 60 22.59 -45.58 -12.90
N GLU A 61 23.68 -45.12 -12.27
CA GLU A 61 23.84 -43.72 -11.89
C GLU A 61 23.62 -42.81 -13.10
N ILE A 62 22.53 -42.08 -13.09
CA ILE A 62 22.28 -41.03 -14.09
C ILE A 62 23.22 -39.87 -13.74
N LYS A 63 24.33 -39.75 -14.43
CA LYS A 63 25.24 -38.61 -14.35
C LYS A 63 24.44 -37.34 -14.73
N ARG A 64 24.14 -36.52 -13.76
CA ARG A 64 23.49 -35.22 -13.99
C ARG A 64 24.43 -34.34 -14.81
N GLN A 65 24.17 -34.21 -16.10
CA GLN A 65 24.80 -33.20 -16.92
C GLN A 65 24.31 -31.85 -16.43
N LYS A 66 25.22 -31.01 -15.95
CA LYS A 66 24.92 -29.58 -15.66
C LYS A 66 24.67 -28.91 -17.01
N VAL A 67 23.40 -28.82 -17.39
CA VAL A 67 23.00 -27.99 -18.52
C VAL A 67 23.17 -26.53 -18.04
N PRO A 68 24.02 -25.71 -18.70
CA PRO A 68 24.07 -24.29 -18.35
C PRO A 68 22.72 -23.70 -18.66
N VAL A 69 21.99 -23.28 -17.60
CA VAL A 69 20.77 -22.52 -17.75
C VAL A 69 21.20 -21.12 -18.22
N VAL A 70 21.16 -20.88 -19.51
CA VAL A 70 21.26 -19.53 -20.06
C VAL A 70 19.93 -18.86 -19.72
N VAL A 71 19.90 -18.12 -18.61
CA VAL A 71 18.80 -17.22 -18.31
C VAL A 71 18.95 -16.06 -19.29
N PRO A 72 18.05 -15.89 -20.28
CA PRO A 72 18.10 -14.69 -21.11
C PRO A 72 17.87 -13.50 -20.19
N GLU A 73 18.83 -12.56 -20.15
CA GLU A 73 18.61 -11.26 -19.55
C GLU A 73 17.47 -10.55 -20.29
N GLN A 74 16.25 -10.80 -19.85
CA GLN A 74 15.11 -10.02 -20.31
C GLN A 74 15.20 -8.63 -19.69
N LYS A 75 16.04 -7.76 -20.27
CA LYS A 75 15.91 -6.32 -20.13
C LYS A 75 14.70 -5.83 -20.94
N VAL A 76 13.57 -6.48 -20.79
CA VAL A 76 12.32 -5.89 -21.24
C VAL A 76 11.89 -4.98 -20.09
N GLN A 77 12.22 -3.70 -20.20
CA GLN A 77 11.46 -2.67 -19.53
C GLN A 77 10.03 -2.77 -20.11
N GLN A 78 9.22 -3.62 -19.51
CA GLN A 78 7.79 -3.63 -19.80
C GLN A 78 7.28 -2.25 -19.40
N LYS A 79 7.11 -1.40 -20.41
CA LYS A 79 6.44 -0.12 -20.28
C LYS A 79 4.98 -0.47 -20.02
N PHE A 80 4.64 -0.68 -18.75
CA PHE A 80 3.26 -0.91 -18.37
C PHE A 80 2.47 0.31 -18.82
N ASN A 81 1.46 0.09 -19.65
CA ASN A 81 0.53 1.13 -20.02
C ASN A 81 -0.36 1.38 -18.81
N ASP A 82 0.06 2.31 -17.96
CA ASP A 82 -0.59 2.65 -16.68
C ASP A 82 -1.94 3.37 -16.84
N GLY A 83 -2.41 3.53 -18.07
CA GLY A 83 -3.65 4.26 -18.40
C GLY A 83 -3.49 5.78 -18.43
N SER A 84 -2.33 6.35 -18.11
CA SER A 84 -2.09 7.80 -18.09
C SER A 84 -2.20 8.44 -19.48
N GLN A 85 -2.09 7.65 -20.54
CA GLN A 85 -2.21 8.11 -21.93
C GLN A 85 -3.67 8.21 -22.42
N LEU A 86 -4.63 7.66 -21.67
CA LEU A 86 -6.04 7.69 -22.04
C LEU A 86 -6.59 9.13 -22.04
N PRO A 87 -7.35 9.54 -23.08
CA PRO A 87 -7.91 10.88 -23.14
C PRO A 87 -8.77 11.24 -21.93
N ALA A 88 -9.54 10.28 -21.43
CA ALA A 88 -10.37 10.46 -20.24
C ALA A 88 -9.52 10.78 -19.00
N PHE A 89 -8.39 10.09 -18.80
CA PHE A 89 -7.46 10.38 -17.72
C PHE A 89 -6.90 11.80 -17.84
N ARG A 90 -6.41 12.19 -19.01
CA ARG A 90 -5.83 13.52 -19.26
C ARG A 90 -6.84 14.63 -18.98
N THR A 91 -8.08 14.45 -19.42
CA THR A 91 -9.15 15.42 -19.17
C THR A 91 -9.43 15.58 -17.68
N LEU A 92 -9.48 14.49 -16.93
CA LEU A 92 -9.68 14.53 -15.47
C LEU A 92 -8.49 15.18 -14.75
N MET A 93 -7.26 14.88 -15.15
CA MET A 93 -6.08 15.51 -14.57
C MET A 93 -6.02 17.02 -14.86
N GLN A 94 -6.40 17.44 -16.07
CA GLN A 94 -6.52 18.85 -16.41
C GLN A 94 -7.57 19.55 -15.54
N LYS A 95 -8.75 18.95 -15.33
CA LYS A 95 -9.77 19.47 -14.42
C LYS A 95 -9.25 19.52 -12.97
N THR A 96 -8.52 18.50 -12.53
CA THR A 96 -7.87 18.46 -11.22
C THR A 96 -6.92 19.65 -11.03
N GLN A 97 -6.07 19.92 -12.02
CA GLN A 97 -5.11 21.02 -11.99
C GLN A 97 -5.81 22.38 -11.91
N VAL A 98 -6.85 22.59 -12.72
CA VAL A 98 -7.61 23.84 -12.74
C VAL A 98 -8.29 24.06 -11.39
N ALA A 99 -9.03 23.07 -10.89
CA ALA A 99 -9.72 23.16 -9.60
C ALA A 99 -8.73 23.37 -8.43
N TYR A 100 -7.57 22.71 -8.47
CA TYR A 100 -6.51 22.88 -7.46
C TYR A 100 -5.97 24.31 -7.46
N LYS A 101 -5.66 24.89 -8.64
CA LYS A 101 -5.20 26.27 -8.79
C LYS A 101 -6.24 27.28 -8.29
N GLN A 102 -7.51 26.97 -8.46
CA GLN A 102 -8.64 27.79 -7.99
C GLN A 102 -8.96 27.57 -6.49
N GLN A 103 -8.16 26.79 -5.77
CA GLN A 103 -8.39 26.42 -4.37
C GLN A 103 -9.71 25.66 -4.12
N GLN A 104 -10.31 25.13 -5.16
CA GLN A 104 -11.51 24.27 -5.09
C GLN A 104 -11.09 22.84 -4.72
N LEU A 105 -10.57 22.66 -3.51
CA LEU A 105 -9.91 21.41 -3.10
C LEU A 105 -10.85 20.21 -3.12
N ALA A 106 -12.15 20.38 -2.84
CA ALA A 106 -13.12 19.28 -2.89
C ALA A 106 -13.36 18.78 -4.33
N GLU A 107 -13.46 19.72 -5.28
CA GLU A 107 -13.59 19.40 -6.70
C GLU A 107 -12.31 18.76 -7.25
N ALA A 108 -11.16 19.34 -6.93
CA ALA A 108 -9.87 18.79 -7.32
C ALA A 108 -9.69 17.35 -6.86
N GLU A 109 -10.05 17.05 -5.60
CA GLU A 109 -10.01 15.69 -5.06
C GLU A 109 -10.96 14.75 -5.81
N ARG A 110 -12.18 15.19 -6.07
CA ARG A 110 -13.17 14.39 -6.80
C ARG A 110 -12.67 14.01 -8.19
N TYR A 111 -12.09 14.95 -8.94
CA TYR A 111 -11.52 14.68 -10.27
C TYR A 111 -10.28 13.78 -10.18
N ALA A 112 -9.40 14.00 -9.20
CA ALA A 112 -8.22 13.15 -8.99
C ALA A 112 -8.59 11.72 -8.64
N LEU A 113 -9.62 11.50 -7.79
CA LEU A 113 -10.10 10.15 -7.46
C LEU A 113 -10.74 9.44 -8.67
N GLN A 114 -11.42 10.18 -9.55
CA GLN A 114 -11.92 9.62 -10.82
C GLN A 114 -10.76 9.24 -11.74
N ALA A 115 -9.73 10.08 -11.85
CA ALA A 115 -8.53 9.78 -12.61
C ALA A 115 -7.80 8.55 -12.08
N GLN A 116 -7.72 8.39 -10.75
CA GLN A 116 -7.12 7.23 -10.10
C GLN A 116 -7.81 5.91 -10.47
N ARG A 117 -9.12 5.92 -10.69
CA ARG A 117 -9.86 4.72 -11.13
C ARG A 117 -9.49 4.30 -12.56
N ILE A 118 -9.17 5.25 -13.42
CA ILE A 118 -8.76 5.00 -14.81
C ILE A 118 -7.31 4.54 -14.87
N ALA A 119 -6.43 5.20 -14.12
CA ALA A 119 -5.00 4.95 -14.09
C ALA A 119 -4.49 4.81 -12.63
N PRO A 120 -4.67 3.64 -12.01
CA PRO A 120 -4.36 3.42 -10.58
C PRO A 120 -2.88 3.58 -10.22
N GLN A 121 -1.99 3.50 -11.21
CA GLN A 121 -0.54 3.62 -11.02
C GLN A 121 0.03 4.93 -11.55
N ALA A 122 -0.81 5.84 -12.03
CA ALA A 122 -0.36 7.14 -12.51
C ALA A 122 0.14 8.01 -11.36
N THR A 123 1.43 8.27 -11.34
CA THR A 123 2.11 9.07 -10.30
C THR A 123 1.51 10.45 -10.13
N GLU A 124 1.09 11.09 -11.23
CA GLU A 124 0.51 12.43 -11.25
C GLU A 124 -0.74 12.53 -10.35
N THR A 125 -1.58 11.50 -10.37
CA THR A 125 -2.78 11.45 -9.53
C THR A 125 -2.43 11.48 -8.05
N TYR A 126 -1.44 10.70 -7.63
CA TYR A 126 -0.97 10.68 -6.24
C TYR A 126 -0.33 11.99 -5.84
N LEU A 127 0.38 12.65 -6.75
CA LEU A 127 0.93 13.97 -6.51
C LEU A 127 -0.17 14.98 -6.18
N TYR A 128 -1.22 15.07 -6.99
CA TYR A 128 -2.32 16.01 -6.73
C TYR A 128 -3.13 15.64 -5.48
N LEU A 129 -3.42 14.37 -5.25
CA LEU A 129 -4.08 13.93 -4.02
C LEU A 129 -3.25 14.29 -2.77
N ALA A 130 -1.93 14.10 -2.83
CA ALA A 130 -1.03 14.46 -1.74
C ALA A 130 -0.97 15.99 -1.52
N LEU A 131 -0.92 16.78 -2.60
CA LEU A 131 -0.97 18.24 -2.53
C LEU A 131 -2.28 18.75 -1.93
N ILE A 132 -3.42 18.16 -2.31
CA ILE A 132 -4.74 18.51 -1.78
C ILE A 132 -4.81 18.17 -0.28
N ALA A 133 -4.37 16.99 0.12
CA ALA A 133 -4.33 16.58 1.52
C ALA A 133 -3.44 17.51 2.37
N ASP A 134 -2.31 17.92 1.82
CA ASP A 134 -1.39 18.82 2.48
C ASP A 134 -1.97 20.24 2.64
N GLN A 135 -2.64 20.78 1.63
CA GLN A 135 -3.38 22.05 1.71
C GLN A 135 -4.48 22.01 2.79
N ARG A 136 -5.11 20.87 2.98
CA ARG A 136 -6.10 20.64 4.04
C ARG A 136 -5.47 20.36 5.41
N LYS A 137 -4.14 20.45 5.53
CA LYS A 137 -3.38 20.13 6.75
C LYS A 137 -3.53 18.67 7.21
N GLN A 138 -3.96 17.78 6.32
CA GLN A 138 -4.04 16.34 6.55
C GLN A 138 -2.67 15.69 6.32
N TYR A 139 -1.67 16.09 7.07
CA TYR A 139 -0.27 15.76 6.82
C TYR A 139 0.02 14.27 6.83
N ALA A 140 -0.67 13.48 7.66
CA ALA A 140 -0.52 12.02 7.67
C ALA A 140 -0.95 11.40 6.33
N ASN A 141 -2.08 11.86 5.80
CA ASN A 141 -2.61 11.41 4.52
C ASN A 141 -1.74 11.90 3.36
N ALA A 142 -1.28 13.15 3.40
CA ALA A 142 -0.36 13.71 2.41
C ALA A 142 0.94 12.90 2.32
N GLU A 143 1.56 12.55 3.46
CA GLU A 143 2.75 11.68 3.51
C GLU A 143 2.47 10.32 2.89
N ALA A 144 1.36 9.67 3.26
CA ALA A 144 1.01 8.34 2.74
C ALA A 144 0.78 8.33 1.23
N LEU A 145 0.03 9.32 0.71
CA LEU A 145 -0.23 9.47 -0.73
C LEU A 145 1.07 9.79 -1.50
N ALA A 146 1.91 10.67 -0.98
CA ALA A 146 3.19 11.00 -1.60
C ALA A 146 4.11 9.76 -1.65
N ARG A 147 4.24 8.99 -0.56
CA ARG A 147 5.02 7.74 -0.55
C ARG A 147 4.48 6.71 -1.54
N ARG A 148 3.15 6.60 -1.67
CA ARG A 148 2.55 5.74 -2.69
C ARG A 148 2.86 6.24 -4.10
N GLY A 149 2.82 7.53 -4.34
CA GLY A 149 3.24 8.12 -5.62
C GLY A 149 4.70 7.82 -5.94
N LEU A 150 5.59 7.84 -4.94
CA LEU A 150 7.01 7.52 -5.12
C LEU A 150 7.24 6.10 -5.66
N SER A 151 6.41 5.12 -5.27
CA SER A 151 6.53 3.74 -5.77
C SER A 151 6.23 3.59 -7.27
N TYR A 152 5.51 4.56 -7.86
CA TYR A 152 5.18 4.58 -9.28
C TYR A 152 6.00 5.60 -10.07
N ALA A 153 6.70 6.52 -9.40
CA ALA A 153 7.41 7.61 -10.03
C ALA A 153 8.64 7.13 -10.82
N GLN A 154 8.66 7.41 -12.11
CA GLN A 154 9.76 7.04 -13.00
C GLN A 154 10.77 8.18 -13.19
N SER A 155 10.33 9.45 -13.19
CA SER A 155 11.20 10.61 -13.38
C SER A 155 11.71 11.18 -12.06
N ASN A 156 12.97 11.64 -12.05
CA ASN A 156 13.55 12.31 -10.88
C ASN A 156 12.80 13.59 -10.50
N SER A 157 12.29 14.32 -11.50
CA SER A 157 11.49 15.52 -11.24
C SER A 157 10.22 15.20 -10.43
N MET A 158 9.49 14.14 -10.80
CA MET A 158 8.29 13.71 -10.09
C MET A 158 8.63 13.18 -8.69
N LYS A 159 9.70 12.37 -8.57
CA LYS A 159 10.19 11.91 -7.27
C LYS A 159 10.53 13.06 -6.34
N LYS A 160 11.21 14.08 -6.86
CA LYS A 160 11.59 15.27 -6.09
C LYS A 160 10.37 16.02 -5.56
N GLN A 161 9.34 16.23 -6.37
CA GLN A 161 8.09 16.87 -5.95
C GLN A 161 7.39 16.08 -4.84
N LEU A 162 7.30 14.77 -4.97
CA LEU A 162 6.70 13.90 -3.96
C LEU A 162 7.50 13.90 -2.65
N TRP A 163 8.83 13.87 -2.72
CA TRP A 163 9.68 13.97 -1.55
C TRP A 163 9.54 15.32 -0.83
N PHE A 164 9.32 16.41 -1.55
CA PHE A 164 9.01 17.71 -0.92
C PHE A 164 7.72 17.65 -0.10
N ILE A 165 6.69 16.94 -0.57
CA ILE A 165 5.45 16.77 0.20
C ILE A 165 5.72 15.91 1.44
N VAL A 166 6.48 14.81 1.31
CA VAL A 166 6.88 13.98 2.46
C VAL A 166 7.65 14.80 3.49
N LEU A 167 8.59 15.63 3.05
CA LEU A 167 9.36 16.51 3.92
C LEU A 167 8.44 17.45 4.70
N ARG A 168 7.61 18.22 4.00
CA ARG A 168 6.70 19.19 4.60
C ARG A 168 5.71 18.55 5.58
N ALA A 169 5.14 17.42 5.20
CA ALA A 169 4.23 16.66 6.05
C ALA A 169 4.92 16.12 7.30
N SER A 170 6.16 15.65 7.17
CA SER A 170 6.95 15.14 8.30
C SER A 170 7.38 16.25 9.26
N GLU A 171 7.77 17.42 8.74
CA GLU A 171 8.11 18.60 9.56
C GLU A 171 6.86 19.11 10.32
N ALA A 172 5.71 19.22 9.63
CA ALA A 172 4.46 19.66 10.25
C ALA A 172 3.95 18.70 11.36
N ARG A 173 4.36 17.43 11.32
CA ARG A 173 4.03 16.41 12.32
C ARG A 173 5.11 16.19 13.38
N ASN A 174 6.18 17.00 13.36
CA ASN A 174 7.34 16.85 14.25
C ASN A 174 7.98 15.45 14.18
N HIS A 175 8.16 14.91 12.97
CA HIS A 175 8.82 13.63 12.71
C HIS A 175 10.23 13.87 12.12
N PRO A 176 11.25 14.19 12.93
CA PRO A 176 12.57 14.63 12.42
C PRO A 176 13.30 13.56 11.62
N VAL A 177 13.16 12.29 11.98
CA VAL A 177 13.79 11.16 11.27
C VAL A 177 13.28 11.07 9.83
N LYS A 178 11.96 11.15 9.63
CA LYS A 178 11.36 11.10 8.29
C LYS A 178 11.66 12.37 7.49
N ALA A 179 11.70 13.52 8.13
CA ALA A 179 12.10 14.78 7.50
C ALA A 179 13.55 14.69 6.99
N GLN A 180 14.44 14.13 7.80
CA GLN A 180 15.85 13.96 7.39
C GLN A 180 15.99 12.92 6.26
N GLU A 181 15.22 11.84 6.28
CA GLU A 181 15.12 10.88 5.17
C GLU A 181 14.74 11.59 3.87
N ALA A 182 13.68 12.40 3.91
CA ALA A 182 13.19 13.12 2.75
C ALA A 182 14.23 14.14 2.21
N LYS A 183 14.93 14.87 3.10
CA LYS A 183 16.01 15.79 2.72
C LYS A 183 17.13 15.06 1.98
N LYS A 184 17.59 13.94 2.51
CA LYS A 184 18.64 13.12 1.86
C LYS A 184 18.18 12.61 0.50
N ALA A 185 16.94 12.13 0.39
CA ALA A 185 16.37 11.65 -0.86
C ALA A 185 16.29 12.76 -1.93
N ILE A 186 15.90 13.99 -1.56
CA ILE A 186 15.84 15.14 -2.46
C ILE A 186 17.24 15.52 -2.98
N GLN A 187 18.27 15.43 -2.12
CA GLN A 187 19.65 15.75 -2.49
C GLN A 187 20.28 14.70 -3.42
N ALA A 188 19.81 13.45 -3.37
CA ALA A 188 20.32 12.35 -4.18
C ALA A 188 19.66 12.27 -5.58
N LEU A 189 18.64 13.08 -5.90
CA LEU A 189 17.91 13.12 -7.18
C LEU A 189 18.37 14.26 -8.08
#